data_b8561e55a0302cd5175b26fdb9420657
#
_entry.id   b8561e55a0302cd5175b26fdb9420657
#
_cell.length_a   1.000
_cell.length_b   1.000
_cell.length_c   1.000
_cell.angle_alpha   90.00
_cell.angle_beta   90.00
_cell.angle_gamma   90.00
#
_symmetry.space_group_name_H-M   'P 1'
#
loop_
_entity.id
_entity.type
_entity.pdbx_description
1 polymer ?
#
loop_
_entity_poly.entity_id
_entity_poly.type
_entity_poly.pdbx_seq_one_letter_code
_entity_poly.pdbx_strand_id
1 'polypeptide(L)'
;MKRRDFVTLLAAAGVGSPLLIPSSCLGNEEKAAASERVTVGAIGVGGRGNQVFRSFLACPNAQVVAVADCYKSRRERSANTCGGKAFFDFQEILADPSIDAVTVCTPDHWHVPIALYAARAKKSCYVEKPLGLTLEQVQTCEKVFAENKVHFQYGTQQRSMANCQIGCELVRSGKIGKVKEIVVLSPNGGTGGDPTPCPIPEDLGEDGYERWLGPAPKVPYCADRCRPSGTYWIYDQSIGYLGGWGAHPLDIMVWACDADLSGLVTVEGTGKIGGPLYNTVYDWDMNIMLGDVKVKFAAANRDSTKFIGEDGAWVEVYRTGLRTSSPDLAADQDRAYSHVVATNRHAQDLIDAVRFNRTPVSNLKDAVRSDTISHLSDIAVRTKSKVVWDPVKRELVDPTPEQIALVSRPMRDPWTL
;
A
#
# COMPACT_ATOMS: atom_id res chain seq x y z
N MET A 1 22.07 -22.96 -7.67
CA MET A 1 23.46 -22.56 -7.96
C MET A 1 23.49 -21.03 -7.89
N LYS A 2 24.26 -20.43 -6.99
CA LYS A 2 24.31 -18.96 -6.87
C LYS A 2 25.03 -18.39 -8.09
N ARG A 3 24.63 -17.19 -8.57
CA ARG A 3 25.26 -16.51 -9.73
C ARG A 3 26.80 -16.43 -9.61
N ARG A 4 27.33 -16.34 -8.40
CA ARG A 4 28.77 -16.38 -8.10
C ARG A 4 29.43 -17.69 -8.54
N ASP A 5 28.76 -18.83 -8.39
CA ASP A 5 29.28 -20.16 -8.72
C ASP A 5 29.37 -20.36 -10.24
N PHE A 6 28.48 -19.70 -11.00
CA PHE A 6 28.52 -19.74 -12.48
C PHE A 6 29.72 -18.96 -13.08
N VAL A 7 30.03 -17.80 -12.50
CA VAL A 7 31.20 -17.01 -12.94
C VAL A 7 32.51 -17.72 -12.61
N THR A 8 32.57 -18.40 -11.46
CA THR A 8 33.75 -19.19 -11.06
C THR A 8 33.94 -20.43 -11.96
N LEU A 9 32.86 -21.07 -12.38
CA LEU A 9 32.89 -22.22 -13.31
C LEU A 9 33.39 -21.80 -14.73
N LEU A 10 32.99 -20.62 -15.20
CA LEU A 10 33.48 -20.10 -16.50
C LEU A 10 34.97 -19.72 -16.47
N ALA A 11 35.45 -19.25 -15.32
CA ALA A 11 36.88 -18.96 -15.13
C ALA A 11 37.77 -20.24 -15.10
N ALA A 12 37.19 -21.37 -14.68
CA ALA A 12 37.89 -22.66 -14.65
C ALA A 12 37.93 -23.40 -16.00
N ALA A 13 37.12 -22.97 -16.99
CA ALA A 13 36.99 -23.65 -18.28
C ALA A 13 38.01 -23.23 -19.34
N GLY A 14 38.99 -22.38 -19.03
CA GLY A 14 40.22 -22.14 -19.85
C GLY A 14 40.01 -21.72 -21.31
N VAL A 15 38.90 -21.04 -21.66
CA VAL A 15 38.67 -20.53 -23.02
C VAL A 15 39.17 -19.09 -23.11
N GLY A 16 40.34 -18.92 -23.75
CA GLY A 16 41.06 -17.65 -23.92
C GLY A 16 40.44 -16.67 -24.93
N SER A 17 39.15 -16.39 -24.85
CA SER A 17 38.50 -15.24 -25.52
C SER A 17 38.26 -14.14 -24.50
N PRO A 18 38.61 -12.87 -24.76
CA PRO A 18 38.32 -11.78 -23.87
C PRO A 18 36.79 -11.68 -23.69
N LEU A 19 36.31 -11.90 -22.49
CA LEU A 19 34.91 -11.65 -22.12
C LEU A 19 34.70 -10.13 -22.17
N LEU A 20 34.16 -9.65 -23.29
CA LEU A 20 33.69 -8.27 -23.41
C LEU A 20 32.46 -8.11 -22.50
N ILE A 21 32.70 -7.62 -21.30
CA ILE A 21 31.59 -7.25 -20.37
C ILE A 21 31.12 -5.86 -20.79
N PRO A 22 29.84 -5.71 -21.19
CA PRO A 22 29.31 -4.39 -21.52
C PRO A 22 29.51 -3.43 -20.33
N SER A 23 29.86 -2.18 -20.59
CA SER A 23 30.04 -1.17 -19.54
C SER A 23 28.80 -0.99 -18.64
N SER A 24 27.60 -1.26 -19.18
CA SER A 24 26.34 -1.30 -18.43
C SER A 24 26.30 -2.38 -17.33
N CYS A 25 27.18 -3.39 -17.39
CA CYS A 25 27.27 -4.44 -16.37
C CYS A 25 28.23 -4.09 -15.24
N LEU A 26 29.20 -3.18 -15.48
CA LEU A 26 30.28 -2.89 -14.53
C LEU A 26 29.88 -1.90 -13.42
N GLY A 27 28.75 -1.21 -13.57
CA GLY A 27 28.34 -0.15 -12.64
C GLY A 27 29.17 1.14 -12.79
N ASN A 28 28.70 2.23 -12.24
CA ASN A 28 29.37 3.52 -12.16
C ASN A 28 28.92 4.26 -10.88
N GLU A 29 29.30 5.52 -10.71
CA GLU A 29 28.91 6.34 -9.53
C GLU A 29 27.38 6.48 -9.37
N GLU A 30 26.63 6.41 -10.47
CA GLU A 30 25.16 6.58 -10.46
C GLU A 30 24.41 5.24 -10.37
N LYS A 31 25.01 4.13 -10.84
CA LYS A 31 24.32 2.83 -10.94
C LYS A 31 25.25 1.69 -10.52
N ALA A 32 24.75 0.84 -9.60
CA ALA A 32 25.46 -0.35 -9.15
C ALA A 32 25.73 -1.33 -10.31
N ALA A 33 26.70 -2.22 -10.13
CA ALA A 33 26.96 -3.30 -11.09
C ALA A 33 25.70 -4.18 -11.26
N ALA A 34 25.52 -4.76 -12.46
CA ALA A 34 24.30 -5.54 -12.76
C ALA A 34 24.05 -6.69 -11.77
N SER A 35 25.12 -7.32 -11.25
CA SER A 35 25.04 -8.39 -10.25
C SER A 35 24.58 -7.92 -8.86
N GLU A 36 24.59 -6.63 -8.61
CA GLU A 36 24.20 -6.01 -7.32
C GLU A 36 22.85 -5.31 -7.38
N ARG A 37 22.19 -5.29 -8.55
CA ARG A 37 20.88 -4.68 -8.71
C ARG A 37 19.78 -5.68 -8.37
N VAL A 38 18.75 -5.18 -7.72
CA VAL A 38 17.47 -5.88 -7.57
C VAL A 38 16.68 -5.71 -8.86
N THR A 39 16.28 -6.82 -9.48
CA THR A 39 15.45 -6.80 -10.68
C THR A 39 13.99 -6.65 -10.30
N VAL A 40 13.29 -5.72 -10.96
CA VAL A 40 11.92 -5.33 -10.61
C VAL A 40 10.98 -5.51 -11.81
N GLY A 41 9.82 -6.12 -11.56
CA GLY A 41 8.67 -6.13 -12.45
C GLY A 41 7.63 -5.08 -12.01
N ALA A 42 7.13 -4.25 -12.92
CA ALA A 42 6.12 -3.25 -12.61
C ALA A 42 4.74 -3.72 -13.06
N ILE A 43 3.81 -3.91 -12.12
CA ILE A 43 2.44 -4.36 -12.38
C ILE A 43 1.46 -3.21 -12.13
N GLY A 44 0.75 -2.79 -13.19
CA GLY A 44 -0.09 -1.61 -13.18
C GLY A 44 0.71 -0.32 -13.28
N VAL A 45 0.80 0.26 -14.48
CA VAL A 45 1.58 1.48 -14.78
C VAL A 45 0.70 2.64 -15.24
N GLY A 46 -0.54 2.70 -14.72
CA GLY A 46 -1.46 3.83 -14.88
C GLY A 46 -0.98 5.09 -14.15
N GLY A 47 -1.90 5.98 -13.75
CA GLY A 47 -1.57 7.26 -13.14
C GLY A 47 -0.57 7.15 -11.97
N ARG A 48 -0.98 6.54 -10.87
CA ARG A 48 -0.13 6.33 -9.69
C ARG A 48 1.01 5.35 -9.97
N GLY A 49 0.70 4.24 -10.69
CA GLY A 49 1.70 3.24 -11.04
C GLY A 49 2.86 3.79 -11.84
N ASN A 50 2.61 4.76 -12.75
CA ASN A 50 3.69 5.42 -13.49
C ASN A 50 4.60 6.28 -12.56
N GLN A 51 4.06 6.90 -11.52
CA GLN A 51 4.86 7.64 -10.55
C GLN A 51 5.76 6.69 -9.75
N VAL A 52 5.22 5.56 -9.27
CA VAL A 52 5.98 4.52 -8.57
C VAL A 52 7.02 3.90 -9.49
N PHE A 53 6.65 3.52 -10.72
CA PHE A 53 7.57 3.02 -11.73
C PHE A 53 8.77 3.94 -11.94
N ARG A 54 8.56 5.25 -12.10
CA ARG A 54 9.63 6.24 -12.22
C ARG A 54 10.51 6.33 -10.97
N SER A 55 9.92 6.18 -9.78
CA SER A 55 10.68 6.17 -8.52
C SER A 55 11.62 4.96 -8.45
N PHE A 56 11.18 3.79 -8.92
CA PHE A 56 12.04 2.59 -9.00
C PHE A 56 13.11 2.70 -10.10
N LEU A 57 12.81 3.33 -11.24
CA LEU A 57 13.82 3.63 -12.28
C LEU A 57 14.95 4.52 -11.76
N ALA A 58 14.63 5.43 -10.82
CA ALA A 58 15.60 6.34 -10.22
C ALA A 58 16.44 5.69 -9.10
N CYS A 59 16.13 4.45 -8.68
CA CYS A 59 16.91 3.75 -7.68
C CYS A 59 18.22 3.22 -8.29
N PRO A 60 19.40 3.58 -7.76
CA PRO A 60 20.70 3.18 -8.33
C PRO A 60 20.93 1.67 -8.28
N ASN A 61 20.32 0.99 -7.32
CA ASN A 61 20.46 -0.45 -7.10
C ASN A 61 19.24 -1.26 -7.60
N ALA A 62 18.37 -0.66 -8.41
CA ALA A 62 17.23 -1.33 -9.03
C ALA A 62 17.40 -1.39 -10.56
N GLN A 63 16.78 -2.39 -11.15
CA GLN A 63 16.63 -2.50 -12.60
C GLN A 63 15.20 -2.97 -12.91
N VAL A 64 14.37 -2.07 -13.45
CA VAL A 64 13.04 -2.47 -13.93
C VAL A 64 13.22 -3.17 -15.27
N VAL A 65 12.82 -4.44 -15.35
CA VAL A 65 13.06 -5.32 -16.51
C VAL A 65 11.78 -5.77 -17.20
N ALA A 66 10.64 -5.56 -16.57
CA ALA A 66 9.35 -6.02 -17.08
C ALA A 66 8.22 -5.10 -16.61
N VAL A 67 7.19 -4.98 -17.44
CA VAL A 67 6.00 -4.18 -17.16
C VAL A 67 4.75 -4.97 -17.57
N ALA A 68 3.72 -4.99 -16.71
CA ALA A 68 2.41 -5.53 -17.04
C ALA A 68 1.30 -4.49 -16.81
N ASP A 69 0.40 -4.35 -17.79
CA ASP A 69 -0.81 -3.53 -17.68
C ASP A 69 -1.86 -4.04 -18.68
N CYS A 70 -3.13 -3.98 -18.31
CA CYS A 70 -4.24 -4.34 -19.22
C CYS A 70 -4.30 -3.43 -20.44
N TYR A 71 -3.97 -2.14 -20.28
CA TYR A 71 -3.93 -1.17 -21.38
C TYR A 71 -2.65 -1.32 -22.19
N LYS A 72 -2.78 -1.61 -23.49
CA LYS A 72 -1.67 -1.82 -24.42
C LYS A 72 -0.69 -0.64 -24.44
N SER A 73 -1.21 0.56 -24.62
CA SER A 73 -0.40 1.78 -24.71
C SER A 73 0.41 2.05 -23.44
N ARG A 74 -0.13 1.70 -22.24
CA ARG A 74 0.56 1.90 -20.96
C ARG A 74 1.72 0.94 -20.81
N ARG A 75 1.50 -0.36 -21.05
CA ARG A 75 2.58 -1.37 -20.90
C ARG A 75 3.70 -1.17 -21.91
N GLU A 76 3.38 -0.88 -23.19
CA GLU A 76 4.38 -0.67 -24.26
C GLU A 76 5.23 0.60 -23.99
N ARG A 77 4.60 1.73 -23.68
CA ARG A 77 5.28 2.97 -23.34
C ARG A 77 6.23 2.79 -22.16
N SER A 78 5.78 2.13 -21.08
CA SER A 78 6.59 1.95 -19.89
C SER A 78 7.71 0.94 -20.10
N ALA A 79 7.49 -0.14 -20.85
CA ALA A 79 8.53 -1.09 -21.23
C ALA A 79 9.59 -0.43 -22.10
N ASN A 80 9.21 0.38 -23.08
CA ASN A 80 10.14 1.17 -23.90
C ASN A 80 10.98 2.14 -23.03
N THR A 81 10.37 2.73 -22.00
CA THR A 81 11.07 3.67 -21.10
C THR A 81 12.18 2.96 -20.28
N CYS A 82 11.95 1.74 -19.83
CA CYS A 82 12.95 0.98 -19.05
C CYS A 82 13.83 0.05 -19.90
N GLY A 83 13.55 -0.09 -21.18
CA GLY A 83 14.20 -1.09 -22.04
C GLY A 83 13.88 -2.54 -21.66
N GLY A 84 12.73 -2.74 -21.02
CA GLY A 84 12.25 -4.03 -20.53
C GLY A 84 11.18 -4.68 -21.41
N LYS A 85 10.61 -5.79 -20.95
CA LYS A 85 9.53 -6.52 -21.63
C LYS A 85 8.17 -5.97 -21.25
N ALA A 86 7.25 -5.91 -22.23
CA ALA A 86 5.85 -5.59 -22.02
C ALA A 86 5.02 -6.88 -21.97
N PHE A 87 4.23 -7.05 -20.90
CA PHE A 87 3.34 -8.20 -20.71
C PHE A 87 1.89 -7.73 -20.57
N PHE A 88 0.99 -8.53 -21.09
CA PHE A 88 -0.44 -8.37 -20.82
C PHE A 88 -0.82 -8.96 -19.47
N ASP A 89 -0.29 -10.14 -19.16
CA ASP A 89 -0.57 -10.87 -17.95
C ASP A 89 0.57 -10.68 -16.92
N PHE A 90 0.23 -10.21 -15.73
CA PHE A 90 1.19 -10.09 -14.62
C PHE A 90 1.79 -11.44 -14.20
N GLN A 91 1.10 -12.54 -14.44
CA GLN A 91 1.59 -13.88 -14.11
C GLN A 91 2.88 -14.22 -14.88
N GLU A 92 3.08 -13.67 -16.07
CA GLU A 92 4.32 -13.82 -16.82
C GLU A 92 5.52 -13.17 -16.11
N ILE A 93 5.30 -12.03 -15.45
CA ILE A 93 6.32 -11.40 -14.57
C ILE A 93 6.62 -12.28 -13.36
N LEU A 94 5.58 -12.85 -12.74
CA LEU A 94 5.75 -13.69 -11.54
C LEU A 94 6.44 -15.02 -11.86
N ALA A 95 6.25 -15.56 -13.04
CA ALA A 95 6.88 -16.79 -13.50
C ALA A 95 8.38 -16.61 -13.86
N ASP A 96 8.84 -15.38 -14.11
CA ASP A 96 10.25 -15.12 -14.45
C ASP A 96 11.14 -15.22 -13.20
N PRO A 97 12.04 -16.24 -13.12
CA PRO A 97 12.92 -16.42 -11.96
C PRO A 97 14.00 -15.34 -11.83
N SER A 98 14.23 -14.54 -12.87
CA SER A 98 15.21 -13.47 -12.85
C SER A 98 14.69 -12.19 -12.20
N ILE A 99 13.41 -12.10 -11.87
CA ILE A 99 12.79 -10.96 -11.20
C ILE A 99 12.81 -11.22 -9.69
N ASP A 100 13.36 -10.28 -8.92
CA ASP A 100 13.50 -10.38 -7.46
C ASP A 100 12.30 -9.75 -6.72
N ALA A 101 11.74 -8.67 -7.27
CA ALA A 101 10.67 -7.92 -6.64
C ALA A 101 9.66 -7.39 -7.67
N VAL A 102 8.46 -7.05 -7.21
CA VAL A 102 7.43 -6.45 -8.04
C VAL A 102 6.83 -5.21 -7.38
N THR A 103 6.37 -4.26 -8.20
CA THR A 103 5.46 -3.19 -7.74
C THR A 103 4.04 -3.53 -8.15
N VAL A 104 3.09 -3.41 -7.23
CA VAL A 104 1.66 -3.64 -7.45
C VAL A 104 0.94 -2.32 -7.27
N CYS A 105 0.58 -1.70 -8.40
CA CYS A 105 -0.08 -0.39 -8.47
C CYS A 105 -1.32 -0.45 -9.37
N THR A 106 -2.05 -1.51 -9.27
CA THR A 106 -3.31 -1.82 -9.93
C THR A 106 -4.48 -1.09 -9.24
N PRO A 107 -5.73 -1.25 -9.67
CA PRO A 107 -6.89 -0.95 -8.84
C PRO A 107 -6.90 -1.76 -7.54
N ASP A 108 -7.53 -1.22 -6.49
CA ASP A 108 -7.43 -1.70 -5.10
C ASP A 108 -7.81 -3.20 -4.94
N HIS A 109 -8.82 -3.68 -5.67
CA HIS A 109 -9.28 -5.07 -5.62
C HIS A 109 -8.22 -6.10 -6.08
N TRP A 110 -7.18 -5.64 -6.75
CA TRP A 110 -6.06 -6.45 -7.20
C TRP A 110 -4.85 -6.43 -6.28
N HIS A 111 -4.78 -5.50 -5.31
CA HIS A 111 -3.58 -5.32 -4.48
C HIS A 111 -3.20 -6.60 -3.73
N VAL A 112 -4.11 -7.12 -2.91
CA VAL A 112 -3.83 -8.35 -2.15
C VAL A 112 -3.74 -9.58 -3.05
N PRO A 113 -4.66 -9.87 -3.98
CA PRO A 113 -4.54 -11.04 -4.86
C PRO A 113 -3.18 -11.11 -5.56
N ILE A 114 -2.72 -10.04 -6.21
CA ILE A 114 -1.42 -10.04 -6.88
C ILE A 114 -0.27 -10.18 -5.87
N ALA A 115 -0.34 -9.53 -4.72
CA ALA A 115 0.68 -9.66 -3.67
C ALA A 115 0.82 -11.10 -3.17
N LEU A 116 -0.29 -11.83 -3.01
CA LEU A 116 -0.28 -13.24 -2.62
C LEU A 116 0.39 -14.12 -3.68
N TYR A 117 0.02 -13.96 -4.95
CA TYR A 117 0.69 -14.67 -6.04
C TYR A 117 2.19 -14.37 -6.09
N ALA A 118 2.56 -13.10 -5.92
CA ALA A 118 3.97 -12.69 -5.91
C ALA A 118 4.74 -13.30 -4.73
N ALA A 119 4.18 -13.29 -3.51
CA ALA A 119 4.80 -13.89 -2.34
C ALA A 119 5.00 -15.41 -2.52
N ARG A 120 4.01 -16.12 -3.05
CA ARG A 120 4.10 -17.56 -3.38
C ARG A 120 5.16 -17.83 -4.46
N ALA A 121 5.33 -16.91 -5.42
CA ALA A 121 6.40 -16.95 -6.41
C ALA A 121 7.77 -16.46 -5.87
N LYS A 122 7.89 -16.24 -4.53
CA LYS A 122 9.10 -15.76 -3.87
C LYS A 122 9.59 -14.39 -4.33
N LYS A 123 8.66 -13.52 -4.75
CA LYS A 123 8.94 -12.12 -5.11
C LYS A 123 8.62 -11.20 -3.94
N SER A 124 9.54 -10.30 -3.61
CA SER A 124 9.26 -9.20 -2.69
C SER A 124 8.34 -8.17 -3.34
N CYS A 125 7.52 -7.45 -2.55
CA CYS A 125 6.49 -6.59 -3.09
C CYS A 125 6.54 -5.16 -2.53
N TYR A 126 6.38 -4.18 -3.42
CA TYR A 126 5.79 -2.90 -3.12
C TYR A 126 4.31 -2.95 -3.50
N VAL A 127 3.42 -2.65 -2.58
CA VAL A 127 1.97 -2.67 -2.84
C VAL A 127 1.38 -1.31 -2.52
N GLU A 128 0.67 -0.70 -3.49
CA GLU A 128 -0.04 0.56 -3.25
C GLU A 128 -1.17 0.37 -2.23
N LYS A 129 -1.54 1.48 -1.63
CA LYS A 129 -2.64 1.56 -0.65
C LYS A 129 -4.01 1.70 -1.36
N PRO A 130 -5.13 1.24 -0.75
CA PRO A 130 -5.24 0.47 0.50
C PRO A 130 -4.70 -0.96 0.33
N LEU A 131 -4.43 -1.65 1.45
CA LEU A 131 -3.86 -3.00 1.41
C LEU A 131 -4.82 -3.99 0.75
N GLY A 132 -6.09 -3.95 1.10
CA GLY A 132 -7.08 -4.86 0.56
C GLY A 132 -8.51 -4.33 0.70
N LEU A 133 -9.49 -5.16 0.35
CA LEU A 133 -10.91 -4.82 0.39
C LEU A 133 -11.64 -5.35 1.64
N THR A 134 -11.02 -6.25 2.41
CA THR A 134 -11.66 -6.92 3.54
C THR A 134 -10.65 -7.30 4.63
N LEU A 135 -11.15 -7.52 5.85
CA LEU A 135 -10.32 -8.02 6.95
C LEU A 135 -9.65 -9.37 6.61
N GLU A 136 -10.36 -10.27 5.95
CA GLU A 136 -9.82 -11.55 5.50
C GLU A 136 -8.62 -11.37 4.56
N GLN A 137 -8.71 -10.44 3.60
CA GLN A 137 -7.62 -10.16 2.67
C GLN A 137 -6.36 -9.67 3.38
N VAL A 138 -6.49 -8.70 4.30
CA VAL A 138 -5.32 -8.14 5.00
C VAL A 138 -4.67 -9.17 5.93
N GLN A 139 -5.46 -10.02 6.59
CA GLN A 139 -4.96 -11.10 7.44
C GLN A 139 -4.27 -12.20 6.62
N THR A 140 -4.88 -12.59 5.50
CA THR A 140 -4.29 -13.59 4.59
C THR A 140 -2.97 -13.09 4.00
N CYS A 141 -2.90 -11.79 3.66
CA CYS A 141 -1.68 -11.19 3.16
C CYS A 141 -0.53 -11.34 4.17
N GLU A 142 -0.74 -10.98 5.42
CA GLU A 142 0.29 -11.11 6.45
C GLU A 142 0.75 -12.55 6.64
N LYS A 143 -0.20 -13.50 6.72
CA LYS A 143 0.11 -14.92 6.85
C LYS A 143 0.96 -15.45 5.70
N VAL A 144 0.56 -15.17 4.46
CA VAL A 144 1.26 -15.66 3.26
C VAL A 144 2.66 -15.04 3.14
N PHE A 145 2.84 -13.75 3.45
CA PHE A 145 4.16 -13.13 3.43
C PHE A 145 5.08 -13.71 4.53
N ALA A 146 4.58 -13.98 5.72
CA ALA A 146 5.32 -14.63 6.79
C ALA A 146 5.78 -16.04 6.41
N GLU A 147 4.90 -16.86 5.80
CA GLU A 147 5.20 -18.20 5.33
C GLU A 147 6.24 -18.23 4.21
N ASN A 148 6.19 -17.24 3.31
CA ASN A 148 7.08 -17.17 2.15
C ASN A 148 8.40 -16.45 2.40
N LYS A 149 8.53 -15.72 3.52
CA LYS A 149 9.74 -15.00 3.96
C LYS A 149 10.27 -14.03 2.90
N VAL A 150 9.38 -13.29 2.26
CA VAL A 150 9.70 -12.23 1.31
C VAL A 150 9.36 -10.85 1.89
N HIS A 151 9.97 -9.81 1.39
CA HIS A 151 9.76 -8.46 1.90
C HIS A 151 8.49 -7.83 1.32
N PHE A 152 7.81 -7.06 2.15
CA PHE A 152 6.65 -6.28 1.78
C PHE A 152 6.85 -4.81 2.17
N GLN A 153 6.59 -3.91 1.24
CA GLN A 153 6.53 -2.48 1.52
C GLN A 153 5.19 -1.90 1.09
N TYR A 154 4.55 -1.20 2.01
CA TYR A 154 3.28 -0.54 1.79
C TYR A 154 3.45 0.81 1.11
N GLY A 155 2.52 1.19 0.23
CA GLY A 155 2.53 2.44 -0.52
C GLY A 155 2.20 3.70 0.29
N THR A 156 2.48 3.73 1.60
CA THR A 156 2.30 4.90 2.46
C THR A 156 3.56 5.76 2.52
N GLN A 157 3.84 6.50 1.45
CA GLN A 157 5.07 7.29 1.28
C GLN A 157 5.27 8.39 2.33
N GLN A 158 4.25 8.74 3.10
CA GLN A 158 4.36 9.71 4.19
C GLN A 158 5.39 9.29 5.24
N ARG A 159 5.62 7.98 5.46
CA ARG A 159 6.70 7.48 6.31
C ARG A 159 8.10 7.88 5.83
N SER A 160 8.24 8.31 4.58
CA SER A 160 9.50 8.79 4.02
C SER A 160 9.55 10.33 3.87
N MET A 161 8.67 11.04 4.57
CA MET A 161 8.63 12.51 4.62
C MET A 161 9.15 13.01 5.97
N ALA A 162 10.11 13.94 5.95
CA ALA A 162 10.78 14.43 7.15
C ALA A 162 9.81 14.96 8.23
N ASN A 163 8.81 15.75 7.84
CA ASN A 163 7.80 16.27 8.78
C ASN A 163 6.99 15.16 9.46
N CYS A 164 6.68 14.07 8.75
CA CYS A 164 5.98 12.92 9.32
C CYS A 164 6.88 12.14 10.28
N GLN A 165 8.15 11.95 9.91
CA GLN A 165 9.16 11.32 10.77
C GLN A 165 9.36 12.10 12.07
N ILE A 166 9.54 13.42 11.97
CA ILE A 166 9.69 14.31 13.13
C ILE A 166 8.46 14.23 14.05
N GLY A 167 7.25 14.33 13.47
CA GLY A 167 6.02 14.28 14.25
C GLY A 167 5.85 12.96 14.99
N CYS A 168 6.09 11.83 14.33
CA CYS A 168 6.04 10.51 14.96
C CYS A 168 7.14 10.34 16.03
N GLU A 169 8.34 10.86 15.80
CA GLU A 169 9.42 10.85 16.80
C GLU A 169 9.05 11.64 18.06
N LEU A 170 8.47 12.83 17.93
CA LEU A 170 7.99 13.62 19.05
C LEU A 170 6.96 12.88 19.93
N VAL A 171 6.07 12.11 19.27
CA VAL A 171 5.08 11.29 19.97
C VAL A 171 5.75 10.09 20.66
N ARG A 172 6.56 9.30 19.93
CA ARG A 172 7.20 8.08 20.46
C ARG A 172 8.23 8.37 21.55
N SER A 173 8.92 9.50 21.48
CA SER A 173 9.88 9.93 22.52
C SER A 173 9.21 10.47 23.79
N GLY A 174 7.87 10.50 23.85
CA GLY A 174 7.10 10.95 25.01
C GLY A 174 7.09 12.47 25.21
N LYS A 175 7.45 13.26 24.19
CA LYS A 175 7.51 14.74 24.30
C LYS A 175 6.16 15.42 24.54
N ILE A 176 5.07 14.72 24.28
CA ILE A 176 3.70 15.20 24.57
C ILE A 176 3.05 14.47 25.75
N GLY A 177 3.82 13.68 26.52
CA GLY A 177 3.29 12.80 27.55
C GLY A 177 2.53 11.59 26.99
N LYS A 178 1.74 10.92 27.83
CA LYS A 178 0.91 9.79 27.41
C LYS A 178 -0.22 10.27 26.49
N VAL A 179 -0.30 9.71 25.29
CA VAL A 179 -1.38 10.02 24.33
C VAL A 179 -2.75 9.62 24.91
N LYS A 180 -3.71 10.54 24.87
CA LYS A 180 -5.09 10.35 25.36
C LYS A 180 -6.14 10.47 24.28
N GLU A 181 -5.84 11.32 23.28
CA GLU A 181 -6.78 11.57 22.18
C GLU A 181 -6.01 11.69 20.87
N ILE A 182 -6.59 11.18 19.80
CA ILE A 182 -6.08 11.29 18.44
C ILE A 182 -7.21 11.78 17.52
N VAL A 183 -6.90 12.75 16.66
CA VAL A 183 -7.82 13.19 15.60
C VAL A 183 -7.21 12.84 14.25
N VAL A 184 -7.88 11.96 13.52
CA VAL A 184 -7.49 11.52 12.19
C VAL A 184 -8.46 12.11 11.17
N LEU A 185 -7.96 12.88 10.22
CA LEU A 185 -8.75 13.49 9.16
C LEU A 185 -8.32 12.94 7.81
N SER A 186 -9.28 12.71 6.93
CA SER A 186 -9.05 12.24 5.56
C SER A 186 -10.01 12.95 4.60
N PRO A 187 -9.62 13.22 3.34
CA PRO A 187 -10.51 13.83 2.35
C PRO A 187 -11.80 13.02 2.13
N ASN A 188 -12.88 13.73 1.83
CA ASN A 188 -14.15 13.14 1.43
C ASN A 188 -13.99 12.29 0.16
N GLY A 189 -14.81 11.25 0.03
CA GLY A 189 -14.89 10.42 -1.17
C GLY A 189 -15.71 11.05 -2.30
N GLY A 190 -15.72 10.39 -3.45
CA GLY A 190 -16.55 10.76 -4.59
C GLY A 190 -17.94 10.12 -4.54
N THR A 191 -18.90 10.80 -5.15
CA THR A 191 -20.29 10.35 -5.30
C THR A 191 -20.73 10.42 -6.75
N GLY A 192 -21.85 9.79 -7.10
CA GLY A 192 -22.42 9.80 -8.45
C GLY A 192 -21.82 8.71 -9.33
N GLY A 193 -21.20 9.12 -10.44
CA GLY A 193 -20.73 8.23 -11.50
C GLY A 193 -21.86 7.69 -12.38
N ASP A 194 -21.59 7.62 -13.68
CA ASP A 194 -22.54 7.11 -14.67
C ASP A 194 -22.33 5.61 -14.87
N PRO A 195 -23.29 4.74 -14.50
CA PRO A 195 -23.23 3.30 -14.73
C PRO A 195 -23.58 2.90 -16.17
N THR A 196 -23.95 3.84 -17.06
CA THR A 196 -24.41 3.54 -18.40
C THR A 196 -23.36 2.76 -19.18
N PRO A 197 -23.69 1.56 -19.69
CA PRO A 197 -22.77 0.77 -20.49
C PRO A 197 -22.37 1.50 -21.77
N CYS A 198 -21.09 1.40 -22.12
CA CYS A 198 -20.56 1.95 -23.36
C CYS A 198 -19.50 1.00 -23.96
N PRO A 199 -19.08 1.21 -25.21
CA PRO A 199 -18.06 0.36 -25.84
C PRO A 199 -16.74 0.37 -25.08
N ILE A 200 -16.10 -0.80 -25.00
CA ILE A 200 -14.77 -0.93 -24.42
C ILE A 200 -13.76 -0.24 -25.34
N PRO A 201 -12.86 0.63 -24.80
CA PRO A 201 -11.81 1.24 -25.62
C PRO A 201 -10.89 0.21 -26.26
N GLU A 202 -10.49 0.41 -27.52
CA GLU A 202 -9.61 -0.48 -28.27
C GLU A 202 -8.28 -0.77 -27.55
N ASP A 203 -7.72 0.25 -26.88
CA ASP A 203 -6.48 0.14 -26.10
C ASP A 203 -6.57 -0.84 -24.91
N LEU A 204 -7.78 -1.06 -24.39
CA LEU A 204 -8.09 -2.03 -23.34
C LEU A 204 -8.52 -3.38 -23.95
N GLY A 205 -9.49 -3.37 -24.86
CA GLY A 205 -10.10 -4.55 -25.44
C GLY A 205 -10.92 -5.40 -24.46
N GLU A 206 -11.64 -6.39 -24.97
CA GLU A 206 -12.47 -7.30 -24.16
C GLU A 206 -11.64 -8.08 -23.13
N ASP A 207 -10.53 -8.69 -23.57
CA ASP A 207 -9.64 -9.46 -22.70
C ASP A 207 -8.98 -8.56 -21.63
N GLY A 208 -8.65 -7.32 -22.00
CA GLY A 208 -8.10 -6.34 -21.09
C GLY A 208 -9.10 -5.93 -20.01
N TYR A 209 -10.37 -5.74 -20.39
CA TYR A 209 -11.43 -5.43 -19.43
C TYR A 209 -11.73 -6.62 -18.52
N GLU A 210 -11.78 -7.84 -19.05
CA GLU A 210 -11.93 -9.07 -18.27
C GLU A 210 -10.79 -9.22 -17.22
N ARG A 211 -9.55 -8.97 -17.64
CA ARG A 211 -8.38 -8.98 -16.73
C ARG A 211 -8.43 -7.82 -15.73
N TRP A 212 -8.92 -6.67 -16.15
CA TRP A 212 -9.05 -5.50 -15.29
C TRP A 212 -10.10 -5.73 -14.18
N LEU A 213 -11.23 -6.35 -14.49
CA LEU A 213 -12.22 -6.78 -13.50
C LEU A 213 -11.65 -7.84 -12.55
N GLY A 214 -10.97 -8.84 -13.08
CA GLY A 214 -10.32 -9.90 -12.30
C GLY A 214 -11.22 -10.53 -11.25
N PRO A 215 -10.86 -10.41 -9.95
CA PRO A 215 -11.63 -11.00 -8.85
C PRO A 215 -12.97 -10.29 -8.57
N ALA A 216 -13.16 -9.08 -9.10
CA ALA A 216 -14.43 -8.35 -8.94
C ALA A 216 -15.56 -8.96 -9.78
N PRO A 217 -16.83 -8.72 -9.43
CA PRO A 217 -17.97 -9.21 -10.20
C PRO A 217 -17.91 -8.81 -11.67
N LYS A 218 -18.35 -9.70 -12.57
CA LYS A 218 -18.46 -9.40 -14.00
C LYS A 218 -19.64 -8.47 -14.26
N VAL A 219 -19.34 -7.29 -14.78
CA VAL A 219 -20.30 -6.24 -15.07
C VAL A 219 -19.99 -5.60 -16.42
N PRO A 220 -20.98 -5.01 -17.12
CA PRO A 220 -20.74 -4.26 -18.35
C PRO A 220 -19.74 -3.11 -18.14
N TYR A 221 -18.97 -2.81 -19.19
CA TYR A 221 -18.06 -1.66 -19.16
C TYR A 221 -18.87 -0.36 -19.13
N CYS A 222 -18.45 0.57 -18.30
CA CYS A 222 -18.84 1.97 -18.34
C CYS A 222 -17.61 2.86 -18.13
N ALA A 223 -17.60 4.03 -18.76
CA ALA A 223 -16.42 4.91 -18.77
C ALA A 223 -16.00 5.33 -17.36
N ASP A 224 -16.97 5.65 -16.49
CA ASP A 224 -16.71 6.12 -15.13
C ASP A 224 -16.11 5.05 -14.20
N ARG A 225 -16.28 3.76 -14.52
CA ARG A 225 -15.66 2.66 -13.79
C ARG A 225 -14.15 2.63 -13.98
N CYS A 226 -13.68 2.77 -15.22
CA CYS A 226 -12.28 2.57 -15.61
C CYS A 226 -11.50 3.88 -15.78
N ARG A 227 -12.15 5.04 -15.63
CA ARG A 227 -11.44 6.33 -15.67
C ARG A 227 -10.47 6.46 -14.50
N PRO A 228 -9.44 7.33 -14.61
CA PRO A 228 -8.57 7.63 -13.47
C PRO A 228 -9.39 8.03 -12.24
N SER A 229 -9.12 7.39 -11.10
CA SER A 229 -9.83 7.55 -9.82
C SER A 229 -11.27 7.02 -9.77
N GLY A 230 -11.87 6.54 -10.85
CA GLY A 230 -13.24 5.99 -10.84
C GLY A 230 -13.38 4.76 -9.94
N THR A 231 -12.39 3.86 -9.98
CA THR A 231 -12.33 2.65 -9.16
C THR A 231 -12.40 2.89 -7.67
N TYR A 232 -11.91 4.01 -7.19
CA TYR A 232 -11.88 4.33 -5.75
C TYR A 232 -13.26 4.46 -5.12
N TRP A 233 -14.29 4.68 -5.93
CA TRP A 233 -15.64 4.97 -5.47
C TRP A 233 -16.61 3.81 -5.64
N ILE A 234 -16.15 2.68 -6.21
CA ILE A 234 -16.98 1.51 -6.51
C ILE A 234 -16.68 0.42 -5.49
N TYR A 235 -17.69 0.03 -4.70
CA TYR A 235 -17.51 -0.88 -3.57
C TYR A 235 -16.96 -2.25 -3.96
N ASP A 236 -17.32 -2.78 -5.15
CA ASP A 236 -16.76 -4.05 -5.63
C ASP A 236 -15.24 -3.99 -5.87
N GLN A 237 -14.67 -2.80 -5.94
CA GLN A 237 -13.28 -2.55 -6.33
C GLN A 237 -12.46 -1.78 -5.30
N SER A 238 -13.11 -1.14 -4.31
CA SER A 238 -12.47 -0.31 -3.29
C SER A 238 -13.35 -0.19 -2.05
N ILE A 239 -12.82 0.33 -0.97
CA ILE A 239 -13.58 0.80 0.20
C ILE A 239 -13.62 2.34 0.27
N GLY A 240 -13.35 3.01 -0.85
CA GLY A 240 -13.36 4.46 -0.94
C GLY A 240 -12.19 5.13 -0.25
N TYR A 241 -12.32 6.43 -0.03
CA TYR A 241 -11.27 7.19 0.68
C TYR A 241 -11.23 6.92 2.19
N LEU A 242 -12.23 6.26 2.75
CA LEU A 242 -12.17 5.77 4.11
C LEU A 242 -10.92 4.87 4.31
N GLY A 243 -10.61 3.97 3.36
CA GLY A 243 -9.36 3.22 3.32
C GLY A 243 -8.33 3.81 2.35
N GLY A 244 -8.75 4.19 1.13
CA GLY A 244 -7.84 4.58 0.05
C GLY A 244 -7.01 5.85 0.33
N TRP A 245 -7.57 6.85 1.00
CA TRP A 245 -6.80 8.00 1.50
C TRP A 245 -6.55 7.89 3.00
N GLY A 246 -7.52 7.39 3.77
CA GLY A 246 -7.40 7.16 5.21
C GLY A 246 -6.20 6.30 5.60
N ALA A 247 -5.73 5.43 4.70
CA ALA A 247 -4.48 4.68 4.88
C ALA A 247 -3.30 5.56 5.30
N HIS A 248 -3.17 6.79 4.76
CA HIS A 248 -2.05 7.66 5.09
C HIS A 248 -2.09 8.19 6.54
N PRO A 249 -3.13 8.90 6.98
CA PRO A 249 -3.19 9.41 8.35
C PRO A 249 -3.36 8.30 9.40
N LEU A 250 -4.02 7.18 9.08
CA LEU A 250 -4.09 6.01 9.97
C LEU A 250 -2.74 5.30 10.10
N ASP A 251 -1.96 5.21 9.02
CA ASP A 251 -0.60 4.67 9.07
C ASP A 251 0.35 5.55 9.91
N ILE A 252 0.23 6.87 9.83
CA ILE A 252 0.92 7.80 10.74
C ILE A 252 0.50 7.55 12.18
N MET A 253 -0.79 7.30 12.45
CA MET A 253 -1.29 7.01 13.80
C MET A 253 -0.62 5.76 14.38
N VAL A 254 -0.67 4.63 13.68
CA VAL A 254 -0.07 3.38 14.17
C VAL A 254 1.45 3.42 14.21
N TRP A 255 2.09 4.25 13.40
CA TRP A 255 3.53 4.46 13.43
C TRP A 255 3.99 5.29 14.62
N ALA A 256 3.21 6.30 15.01
CA ALA A 256 3.54 7.20 16.12
C ALA A 256 3.27 6.57 17.49
N CYS A 257 2.26 5.69 17.62
CA CYS A 257 1.95 5.03 18.89
C CYS A 257 1.29 3.66 18.66
N ASP A 258 1.32 2.81 19.70
CA ASP A 258 0.76 1.46 19.66
C ASP A 258 -0.59 1.36 20.38
N ALA A 259 -1.40 2.43 20.35
CA ALA A 259 -2.68 2.49 21.04
C ALA A 259 -3.67 1.40 20.59
N ASP A 260 -3.65 1.04 19.29
CA ASP A 260 -4.46 -0.03 18.70
C ASP A 260 -4.13 -1.44 19.23
N LEU A 261 -3.00 -1.61 19.91
CA LEU A 261 -2.58 -2.88 20.52
C LEU A 261 -2.81 -2.90 22.04
N SER A 262 -3.27 -1.80 22.65
CA SER A 262 -3.35 -1.66 24.10
C SER A 262 -4.61 -2.30 24.72
N GLY A 263 -5.57 -2.75 23.93
CA GLY A 263 -6.82 -3.35 24.39
C GLY A 263 -7.80 -3.55 23.25
N LEU A 264 -9.06 -3.81 23.56
CA LEU A 264 -10.10 -3.93 22.54
C LEU A 264 -10.22 -2.62 21.74
N VAL A 265 -10.46 -2.77 20.44
CA VAL A 265 -10.79 -1.67 19.54
C VAL A 265 -12.31 -1.62 19.39
N THR A 266 -12.93 -0.49 19.71
CA THR A 266 -14.34 -0.28 19.44
C THR A 266 -14.54 0.84 18.45
N VAL A 267 -15.41 0.62 17.47
CA VAL A 267 -15.68 1.56 16.38
C VAL A 267 -17.17 1.79 16.29
N GLU A 268 -17.59 3.04 16.39
CA GLU A 268 -18.97 3.46 16.17
C GLU A 268 -19.02 4.83 15.51
N GLY A 269 -20.09 5.14 14.81
CA GLY A 269 -20.23 6.42 14.16
C GLY A 269 -21.24 6.39 13.03
N THR A 270 -21.15 7.39 12.17
CA THR A 270 -22.05 7.55 11.03
C THR A 270 -21.28 7.78 9.75
N GLY A 271 -21.89 7.46 8.63
CA GLY A 271 -21.33 7.75 7.32
C GLY A 271 -22.41 7.77 6.25
N LYS A 272 -22.05 8.33 5.10
CA LYS A 272 -22.90 8.38 3.92
C LYS A 272 -22.32 7.52 2.82
N ILE A 273 -23.16 6.68 2.24
CA ILE A 273 -22.82 5.81 1.11
C ILE A 273 -23.32 6.50 -0.16
N GLY A 274 -22.47 6.52 -1.19
CA GLY A 274 -22.83 7.08 -2.50
C GLY A 274 -23.69 6.13 -3.33
N GLY A 275 -23.90 6.45 -4.58
CA GLY A 275 -24.62 5.65 -5.57
C GLY A 275 -25.05 6.51 -6.76
N PRO A 276 -25.50 5.91 -7.88
CA PRO A 276 -25.72 4.47 -8.13
C PRO A 276 -24.44 3.68 -8.46
N LEU A 277 -23.42 4.31 -9.12
CA LEU A 277 -22.15 3.63 -9.45
C LEU A 277 -21.13 3.79 -8.34
N TYR A 278 -20.94 5.01 -7.84
CA TYR A 278 -19.99 5.32 -6.79
C TYR A 278 -20.65 5.09 -5.42
N ASN A 279 -20.52 3.89 -4.90
CA ASN A 279 -21.27 3.35 -3.77
C ASN A 279 -20.38 2.97 -2.56
N THR A 280 -19.17 3.54 -2.48
CA THR A 280 -18.35 3.50 -1.27
C THR A 280 -18.83 4.52 -0.24
N VAL A 281 -18.33 4.41 0.99
CA VAL A 281 -18.52 5.47 2.01
C VAL A 281 -17.74 6.71 1.55
N TYR A 282 -18.43 7.85 1.41
CA TYR A 282 -17.83 9.09 0.91
C TYR A 282 -17.69 10.20 1.95
N ASP A 283 -18.46 10.10 3.04
CA ASP A 283 -18.46 11.03 4.16
C ASP A 283 -18.64 10.21 5.44
N TRP A 284 -17.85 10.46 6.50
CA TRP A 284 -17.91 9.68 7.74
C TRP A 284 -17.46 10.49 8.93
N ASP A 285 -17.97 10.10 10.08
CA ASP A 285 -17.65 10.63 11.39
C ASP A 285 -17.65 9.50 12.40
N MET A 286 -16.46 8.97 12.71
CA MET A 286 -16.26 7.80 13.55
C MET A 286 -15.65 8.17 14.90
N ASN A 287 -16.20 7.59 15.97
CA ASN A 287 -15.63 7.57 17.30
C ASN A 287 -15.04 6.18 17.56
N ILE A 288 -13.76 6.13 17.85
CA ILE A 288 -13.02 4.89 18.02
C ILE A 288 -12.37 4.91 19.39
N MET A 289 -12.40 3.78 20.10
CA MET A 289 -11.57 3.57 21.28
C MET A 289 -10.48 2.56 20.94
N LEU A 290 -9.25 2.92 21.17
CA LEU A 290 -8.09 2.05 21.07
C LEU A 290 -7.58 1.81 22.50
N GLY A 291 -8.09 0.77 23.17
CA GLY A 291 -7.93 0.66 24.62
C GLY A 291 -8.51 1.90 25.31
N ASP A 292 -7.66 2.67 26.01
CA ASP A 292 -8.04 3.91 26.72
C ASP A 292 -7.93 5.19 25.86
N VAL A 293 -7.42 5.10 24.64
CA VAL A 293 -7.18 6.25 23.76
C VAL A 293 -8.40 6.52 22.90
N LYS A 294 -8.92 7.75 22.98
CA LYS A 294 -10.02 8.21 22.14
C LYS A 294 -9.50 8.61 20.76
N VAL A 295 -10.13 8.12 19.70
CA VAL A 295 -9.79 8.51 18.33
C VAL A 295 -11.05 9.01 17.62
N LYS A 296 -10.93 10.19 17.04
CA LYS A 296 -11.88 10.76 16.09
C LYS A 296 -11.34 10.52 14.70
N PHE A 297 -12.04 9.71 13.87
CA PHE A 297 -11.69 9.52 12.47
C PHE A 297 -12.81 10.05 11.58
N ALA A 298 -12.56 11.15 10.87
CA ALA A 298 -13.59 11.85 10.13
C ALA A 298 -13.14 12.27 8.72
N ALA A 299 -14.14 12.37 7.84
CA ALA A 299 -13.98 12.98 6.53
C ALA A 299 -13.84 14.52 6.67
N ALA A 300 -12.90 15.11 5.93
CA ALA A 300 -12.62 16.53 5.94
C ALA A 300 -11.98 16.96 4.60
N ASN A 301 -11.80 18.27 4.39
CA ASN A 301 -11.12 18.77 3.17
C ASN A 301 -9.59 18.67 3.24
N ARG A 302 -9.04 17.90 4.17
CA ARG A 302 -7.59 17.73 4.39
C ARG A 302 -7.27 16.37 4.98
N ASP A 303 -5.99 15.99 4.94
CA ASP A 303 -5.46 14.86 5.68
C ASP A 303 -4.56 15.34 6.82
N SER A 304 -4.76 14.82 8.02
CA SER A 304 -3.87 15.01 9.16
C SER A 304 -4.07 13.96 10.24
N THR A 305 -3.06 13.79 11.09
CA THR A 305 -3.15 13.04 12.35
C THR A 305 -2.64 13.92 13.48
N LYS A 306 -3.52 14.25 14.42
CA LYS A 306 -3.20 15.06 15.60
C LYS A 306 -3.21 14.18 16.84
N PHE A 307 -2.11 14.17 17.56
CA PHE A 307 -1.95 13.48 18.84
C PHE A 307 -2.03 14.48 19.98
N ILE A 308 -2.79 14.17 21.02
CA ILE A 308 -3.00 15.01 22.20
C ILE A 308 -2.62 14.19 23.43
N GLY A 309 -1.65 14.68 24.17
CA GLY A 309 -1.18 14.09 25.41
C GLY A 309 -2.07 14.45 26.61
N GLU A 310 -1.82 13.78 27.75
CA GLU A 310 -2.60 13.93 28.98
C GLU A 310 -2.55 15.36 29.57
N ASP A 311 -1.44 16.08 29.37
CA ASP A 311 -1.25 17.47 29.83
C ASP A 311 -1.70 18.51 28.79
N GLY A 312 -2.37 18.08 27.72
CA GLY A 312 -2.85 18.95 26.64
C GLY A 312 -1.81 19.37 25.61
N ALA A 313 -0.55 18.93 25.74
CA ALA A 313 0.46 19.09 24.68
C ALA A 313 0.05 18.28 23.44
N TRP A 314 0.31 18.82 22.25
CA TRP A 314 -0.11 18.13 21.02
C TRP A 314 0.88 18.33 19.86
N VAL A 315 0.83 17.35 18.95
CA VAL A 315 1.52 17.34 17.65
C VAL A 315 0.49 17.00 16.58
N GLU A 316 0.40 17.79 15.51
CA GLU A 316 -0.41 17.53 14.32
C GLU A 316 0.49 17.33 13.11
N VAL A 317 0.43 16.15 12.51
CA VAL A 317 1.19 15.74 11.32
C VAL A 317 0.26 15.77 10.12
N TYR A 318 0.69 16.40 9.03
CA TYR A 318 0.00 16.38 7.73
C TYR A 318 1.02 16.32 6.59
N ARG A 319 0.57 15.98 5.40
CA ARG A 319 1.46 15.70 4.26
C ARG A 319 2.52 16.78 4.01
N THR A 320 2.15 18.04 4.13
CA THR A 320 3.00 19.20 3.76
C THR A 320 3.62 19.90 4.95
N GLY A 321 3.46 19.41 6.18
CA GLY A 321 3.98 20.07 7.35
C GLY A 321 3.69 19.41 8.69
N LEU A 322 4.08 20.12 9.73
CA LEU A 322 3.95 19.76 11.13
C LEU A 322 3.52 20.98 11.94
N ARG A 323 2.64 20.79 12.90
CA ARG A 323 2.28 21.80 13.91
C ARG A 323 2.38 21.21 15.30
N THR A 324 2.70 22.05 16.26
CA THR A 324 2.84 21.66 17.68
C THR A 324 2.14 22.67 18.58
N SER A 325 1.83 22.24 19.81
CA SER A 325 1.21 23.11 20.82
C SER A 325 2.13 24.22 21.35
N SER A 326 3.44 24.07 21.20
CA SER A 326 4.42 25.08 21.65
C SER A 326 5.63 25.18 20.72
N PRO A 327 6.32 26.34 20.68
CA PRO A 327 7.56 26.50 19.94
C PRO A 327 8.68 25.56 20.42
N ASP A 328 8.71 25.20 21.69
CA ASP A 328 9.74 24.33 22.26
C ASP A 328 9.66 22.91 21.67
N LEU A 329 8.45 22.38 21.50
CA LEU A 329 8.24 21.12 20.77
C LEU A 329 8.70 21.22 19.33
N ALA A 330 8.49 22.37 18.67
CA ALA A 330 8.96 22.60 17.31
C ALA A 330 10.49 22.67 17.23
N ALA A 331 11.17 23.25 18.23
CA ALA A 331 12.63 23.37 18.28
C ALA A 331 13.35 22.00 18.45
N ASP A 332 12.68 20.99 18.94
CA ASP A 332 13.23 19.62 19.05
C ASP A 332 13.34 18.88 17.69
N GLN A 333 12.98 19.52 16.58
CA GLN A 333 12.99 18.92 15.24
C GLN A 333 14.40 18.56 14.71
N ASP A 334 15.45 19.15 15.26
CA ASP A 334 16.84 18.94 14.82
C ASP A 334 17.54 17.74 15.49
N ARG A 335 16.82 16.99 16.34
CA ARG A 335 17.40 15.83 17.03
C ARG A 335 17.39 14.59 16.15
N ALA A 336 18.45 13.77 16.28
CA ALA A 336 18.56 12.49 15.62
C ALA A 336 17.37 11.59 16.00
N TYR A 337 16.79 10.92 15.02
CA TYR A 337 15.71 9.94 15.23
C TYR A 337 16.24 8.74 16.00
N SER A 338 15.62 8.41 17.13
CA SER A 338 15.98 7.27 17.96
C SER A 338 14.85 6.24 18.10
N HIS A 339 13.61 6.64 17.82
CA HIS A 339 12.43 5.80 18.00
C HIS A 339 11.72 5.48 16.67
N VAL A 340 11.97 6.27 15.61
CA VAL A 340 11.45 5.96 14.27
C VAL A 340 12.58 5.68 13.29
N VAL A 341 12.39 4.68 12.43
CA VAL A 341 13.30 4.45 11.31
C VAL A 341 13.03 5.50 10.24
N ALA A 342 14.04 6.30 9.91
CA ALA A 342 13.93 7.39 8.94
C ALA A 342 14.51 6.99 7.57
N THR A 343 13.79 7.32 6.51
CA THR A 343 14.27 7.26 5.13
C THR A 343 13.59 8.35 4.30
N ASN A 344 14.30 8.95 3.37
CA ASN A 344 13.73 9.94 2.43
C ASN A 344 13.55 9.36 1.02
N ARG A 345 13.81 8.07 0.84
CA ARG A 345 13.76 7.36 -0.44
C ARG A 345 12.88 6.12 -0.37
N HIS A 346 11.57 6.33 -0.45
CA HIS A 346 10.59 5.27 -0.22
C HIS A 346 10.78 4.05 -1.15
N ALA A 347 10.99 4.24 -2.46
CA ALA A 347 11.24 3.14 -3.39
C ALA A 347 12.57 2.42 -3.10
N GLN A 348 13.63 3.18 -2.79
CA GLN A 348 14.93 2.62 -2.43
C GLN A 348 14.87 1.77 -1.16
N ASP A 349 13.97 2.07 -0.25
CA ASP A 349 13.80 1.35 1.01
C ASP A 349 13.42 -0.14 0.80
N LEU A 350 12.53 -0.45 -0.18
CA LEU A 350 12.29 -1.84 -0.57
C LEU A 350 13.53 -2.50 -1.19
N ILE A 351 14.24 -1.79 -2.07
CA ILE A 351 15.45 -2.30 -2.71
C ILE A 351 16.50 -2.66 -1.65
N ASP A 352 16.68 -1.79 -0.66
CA ASP A 352 17.59 -2.02 0.44
C ASP A 352 17.11 -3.15 1.37
N ALA A 353 15.79 -3.28 1.58
CA ALA A 353 15.22 -4.37 2.34
C ALA A 353 15.55 -5.74 1.68
N VAL A 354 15.41 -5.84 0.36
CA VAL A 354 15.75 -7.05 -0.41
C VAL A 354 17.25 -7.32 -0.37
N ARG A 355 18.09 -6.28 -0.56
CA ARG A 355 19.56 -6.43 -0.59
C ARG A 355 20.16 -6.81 0.75
N PHE A 356 19.65 -6.21 1.82
CA PHE A 356 20.24 -6.32 3.16
C PHE A 356 19.41 -7.17 4.12
N ASN A 357 18.32 -7.78 3.64
CA ASN A 357 17.39 -8.61 4.42
C ASN A 357 16.89 -7.89 5.68
N ARG A 358 16.39 -6.66 5.51
CA ARG A 358 15.82 -5.86 6.60
C ARG A 358 14.33 -5.55 6.36
N THR A 359 13.64 -5.15 7.41
CA THR A 359 12.24 -4.72 7.30
C THR A 359 12.15 -3.31 6.71
N PRO A 360 11.30 -3.07 5.68
CA PRO A 360 11.03 -1.72 5.19
C PRO A 360 10.34 -0.85 6.25
N VAL A 361 10.51 0.48 6.14
CA VAL A 361 9.87 1.45 7.05
C VAL A 361 8.35 1.36 7.04
N SER A 362 7.77 1.12 5.89
CA SER A 362 6.32 0.93 5.68
C SER A 362 6.04 -0.57 5.55
N ASN A 363 6.12 -1.28 6.65
CA ASN A 363 6.04 -2.73 6.69
C ASN A 363 4.60 -3.27 6.69
N LEU A 364 4.44 -4.57 6.40
CA LEU A 364 3.13 -5.22 6.31
C LEU A 364 2.39 -5.25 7.66
N LYS A 365 3.10 -5.45 8.77
CA LYS A 365 2.48 -5.51 10.09
C LYS A 365 1.73 -4.21 10.41
N ASP A 366 2.36 -3.06 10.15
CA ASP A 366 1.73 -1.76 10.38
C ASP A 366 0.64 -1.45 9.34
N ALA A 367 0.83 -1.88 8.07
CA ALA A 367 -0.21 -1.79 7.04
C ALA A 367 -1.49 -2.52 7.47
N VAL A 368 -1.37 -3.76 7.97
CA VAL A 368 -2.51 -4.53 8.50
C VAL A 368 -3.20 -3.81 9.65
N ARG A 369 -2.46 -3.20 10.59
CA ARG A 369 -3.01 -2.44 11.71
C ARG A 369 -3.83 -1.24 11.23
N SER A 370 -3.28 -0.42 10.34
CA SER A 370 -3.96 0.78 9.82
C SER A 370 -5.19 0.43 8.98
N ASP A 371 -5.08 -0.55 8.07
CA ASP A 371 -6.21 -0.96 7.23
C ASP A 371 -7.30 -1.69 8.02
N THR A 372 -6.98 -2.41 9.09
CA THR A 372 -7.98 -2.97 10.01
C THR A 372 -8.93 -1.88 10.52
N ILE A 373 -8.43 -0.72 10.93
CA ILE A 373 -9.26 0.39 11.42
C ILE A 373 -10.18 0.92 10.31
N SER A 374 -9.69 1.00 9.08
CA SER A 374 -10.50 1.38 7.92
C SER A 374 -11.63 0.39 7.67
N HIS A 375 -11.35 -0.91 7.69
CA HIS A 375 -12.35 -1.96 7.48
C HIS A 375 -13.39 -2.00 8.60
N LEU A 376 -12.96 -1.89 9.87
CA LEU A 376 -13.90 -1.81 11.01
C LEU A 376 -14.82 -0.60 10.88
N SER A 377 -14.30 0.53 10.39
CA SER A 377 -15.08 1.74 10.15
C SER A 377 -16.08 1.56 9.00
N ASP A 378 -15.69 0.91 7.88
CA ASP A 378 -16.62 0.59 6.78
C ASP A 378 -17.73 -0.36 7.25
N ILE A 379 -17.39 -1.39 8.03
CA ILE A 379 -18.36 -2.32 8.63
C ILE A 379 -19.34 -1.56 9.53
N ALA A 380 -18.85 -0.70 10.43
CA ALA A 380 -19.71 0.06 11.35
C ALA A 380 -20.70 0.98 10.60
N VAL A 381 -20.24 1.68 9.56
CA VAL A 381 -21.10 2.53 8.72
C VAL A 381 -22.16 1.71 7.98
N ARG A 382 -21.79 0.58 7.38
CA ARG A 382 -22.69 -0.25 6.58
C ARG A 382 -23.74 -0.97 7.41
N THR A 383 -23.35 -1.45 8.59
CA THR A 383 -24.26 -2.14 9.51
C THR A 383 -25.00 -1.18 10.47
N LYS A 384 -24.60 0.11 10.48
CA LYS A 384 -25.12 1.14 11.41
C LYS A 384 -25.07 0.67 12.86
N SER A 385 -24.03 -0.05 13.21
CA SER A 385 -23.89 -0.64 14.55
C SER A 385 -22.44 -0.55 15.02
N LYS A 386 -22.27 -0.58 16.34
CA LYS A 386 -20.97 -0.63 16.98
C LYS A 386 -20.24 -1.93 16.60
N VAL A 387 -18.97 -1.82 16.25
CA VAL A 387 -18.06 -2.94 15.96
C VAL A 387 -17.04 -3.03 17.07
N VAL A 388 -16.76 -4.24 17.55
CA VAL A 388 -15.72 -4.51 18.55
C VAL A 388 -14.72 -5.52 17.96
N TRP A 389 -13.45 -5.21 18.09
CA TRP A 389 -12.34 -6.01 17.56
C TRP A 389 -11.34 -6.34 18.66
N ASP A 390 -10.93 -7.59 18.72
CA ASP A 390 -9.83 -8.06 19.55
C ASP A 390 -8.52 -8.09 18.74
N PRO A 391 -7.57 -7.17 18.96
CA PRO A 391 -6.33 -7.11 18.19
C PRO A 391 -5.36 -8.26 18.48
N VAL A 392 -5.53 -8.98 19.61
CA VAL A 392 -4.71 -10.14 19.96
C VAL A 392 -5.20 -11.39 19.25
N LYS A 393 -6.52 -11.64 19.31
CA LYS A 393 -7.15 -12.76 18.62
C LYS A 393 -7.35 -12.49 17.14
N ARG A 394 -7.39 -11.20 16.76
CA ARG A 394 -7.60 -10.73 15.39
C ARG A 394 -8.97 -11.14 14.83
N GLU A 395 -9.99 -10.97 15.64
CA GLU A 395 -11.38 -11.31 15.32
C GLU A 395 -12.37 -10.27 15.88
N LEU A 396 -13.56 -10.23 15.30
CA LEU A 396 -14.66 -9.46 15.83
C LEU A 396 -15.18 -10.12 17.12
N VAL A 397 -15.50 -9.29 18.11
CA VAL A 397 -16.09 -9.72 19.39
C VAL A 397 -17.60 -9.59 19.30
N ASP A 398 -18.33 -10.67 19.54
CA ASP A 398 -19.79 -10.76 19.49
C ASP A 398 -20.43 -10.11 18.24
N PRO A 399 -19.95 -10.45 17.01
CA PRO A 399 -20.42 -9.80 15.79
C PRO A 399 -21.85 -10.20 15.42
N THR A 400 -22.58 -9.27 14.80
CA THR A 400 -23.87 -9.61 14.16
C THR A 400 -23.64 -10.38 12.86
N PRO A 401 -24.66 -11.11 12.33
CA PRO A 401 -24.53 -11.78 11.03
C PRO A 401 -24.17 -10.84 9.88
N GLU A 402 -24.67 -9.61 9.91
CA GLU A 402 -24.38 -8.57 8.91
C GLU A 402 -22.91 -8.11 8.99
N GLN A 403 -22.35 -8.02 10.20
CA GLN A 403 -20.91 -7.70 10.37
C GLN A 403 -20.04 -8.83 9.86
N ILE A 404 -20.39 -10.09 10.16
CA ILE A 404 -19.65 -11.28 9.67
C ILE A 404 -19.64 -11.31 8.14
N ALA A 405 -20.76 -11.02 7.49
CA ALA A 405 -20.88 -11.01 6.04
C ALA A 405 -19.94 -9.98 5.34
N LEU A 406 -19.45 -8.97 6.08
CA LEU A 406 -18.55 -7.94 5.55
C LEU A 406 -17.06 -8.21 5.84
N VAL A 407 -16.75 -9.25 6.62
CA VAL A 407 -15.34 -9.65 6.91
C VAL A 407 -14.63 -10.15 5.66
N SER A 408 -15.37 -10.75 4.73
CA SER A 408 -14.88 -11.29 3.47
C SER A 408 -15.77 -10.84 2.30
N ARG A 409 -15.27 -11.03 1.07
CA ARG A 409 -16.05 -10.83 -0.16
C ARG A 409 -15.80 -11.97 -1.13
N PRO A 410 -16.84 -12.49 -1.80
CA PRO A 410 -16.67 -13.49 -2.85
C PRO A 410 -15.73 -12.97 -3.93
N MET A 411 -14.82 -13.79 -4.37
CA MET A 411 -13.97 -13.55 -5.52
C MET A 411 -14.48 -14.34 -6.71
N ARG A 412 -14.42 -13.76 -7.89
CA ARG A 412 -14.83 -14.42 -9.13
C ARG A 412 -13.75 -15.41 -9.59
N ASP A 413 -14.18 -16.60 -10.01
CA ASP A 413 -13.28 -17.61 -10.59
C ASP A 413 -12.48 -17.04 -11.78
N PRO A 414 -11.22 -17.45 -11.96
CA PRO A 414 -10.47 -18.46 -11.19
C PRO A 414 -9.66 -17.87 -10.00
N TRP A 415 -9.98 -16.67 -9.56
CA TRP A 415 -9.19 -15.92 -8.57
C TRP A 415 -9.51 -16.37 -7.15
N THR A 416 -8.47 -16.55 -6.33
CA THR A 416 -8.57 -16.93 -4.92
C THR A 416 -7.52 -16.19 -4.09
N LEU A 417 -7.72 -16.18 -2.77
CA LEU A 417 -6.73 -15.70 -1.80
C LEU A 417 -5.61 -16.70 -1.53
#